data_6bafba22fd6facdab88dbce81170fa43
#
_entry.id   6bafba22fd6facdab88dbce81170fa43
#
_cell.length_a   1.000
_cell.length_b   1.000
_cell.length_c   1.000
_cell.angle_alpha   90.00
_cell.angle_beta   90.00
_cell.angle_gamma   90.00
#
_symmetry.space_group_name_H-M   'P 1'
#
loop_
_entity.id
_entity.type
_entity.pdbx_description
1 polymer ?
#
loop_
_entity_poly.entity_id
_entity_poly.type
_entity_poly.pdbx_seq_one_letter_code
_entity_poly.pdbx_strand_id
1 'polypeptide(L)'
;PRTHGSALFTRGETQALVVSTLGTARDEQIIDAIEGEYRDHFMLHYNMPPYATGEAGRFGMPKRREIGHGRLAKRALLAVLPSKEEFGYSLRVVSEITESNGSSSMASVCGGCLALMDAGVPLKAHVAGIAMGLIKDGGRFAVLTDILGDEDHLGDMDFKVAGSEAGITALQMDIKIQGITKEIMQIALEQAKEARMHILGKMKD
;
A
#
# COMPACT_ATOMS: atom_id res chain seq x y z
N PRO A 1 9.60 -14.66 -22.42
CA PRO A 1 8.39 -14.25 -21.71
C PRO A 1 8.60 -12.93 -21.00
N ARG A 2 7.57 -12.09 -20.93
CA ARG A 2 7.55 -10.81 -20.22
C ARG A 2 6.48 -10.86 -19.15
N THR A 3 6.61 -9.97 -18.17
CA THR A 3 5.49 -9.60 -17.29
C THR A 3 4.41 -8.87 -18.11
N HIS A 4 3.15 -8.94 -17.69
CA HIS A 4 2.09 -8.15 -18.34
C HIS A 4 2.21 -6.68 -17.99
N GLY A 5 2.61 -6.37 -16.75
CA GLY A 5 3.03 -5.07 -16.29
C GLY A 5 3.93 -5.19 -15.09
N SER A 6 4.82 -4.22 -14.90
CA SER A 6 5.73 -4.19 -13.76
C SER A 6 6.17 -2.77 -13.43
N ALA A 7 6.56 -2.54 -12.20
CA ALA A 7 7.14 -1.29 -11.76
C ALA A 7 8.18 -1.53 -10.68
N LEU A 8 9.24 -0.76 -10.69
CA LEU A 8 10.18 -0.65 -9.59
C LEU A 8 9.94 0.69 -8.91
N PHE A 9 9.35 0.65 -7.72
CA PHE A 9 9.12 1.84 -6.92
C PHE A 9 10.20 1.95 -5.85
N THR A 10 10.91 3.08 -5.84
CA THR A 10 11.97 3.35 -4.87
C THR A 10 11.72 4.68 -4.17
N ARG A 11 11.83 4.66 -2.86
CA ARG A 11 11.78 5.84 -2.00
C ARG A 11 12.89 5.71 -0.93
N GLY A 12 13.98 6.46 -1.10
CA GLY A 12 15.16 6.33 -0.25
C GLY A 12 15.64 4.89 -0.16
N GLU A 13 15.66 4.35 1.05
CA GLU A 13 16.04 2.97 1.37
C GLU A 13 14.85 1.99 1.40
N THR A 14 13.76 2.31 0.71
CA THR A 14 12.62 1.40 0.56
C THR A 14 12.36 1.17 -0.91
N GLN A 15 12.38 -0.09 -1.33
CA GLN A 15 12.18 -0.47 -2.72
C GLN A 15 11.23 -1.66 -2.83
N ALA A 16 10.29 -1.57 -3.76
CA ALA A 16 9.35 -2.62 -4.11
C ALA A 16 9.41 -2.90 -5.62
N LEU A 17 9.69 -4.14 -5.98
CA LEU A 17 9.48 -4.66 -7.32
C LEU A 17 8.05 -5.21 -7.39
N VAL A 18 7.21 -4.58 -8.19
CA VAL A 18 5.80 -4.95 -8.29
C VAL A 18 5.47 -5.44 -9.68
N VAL A 19 4.83 -6.59 -9.75
CA VAL A 19 4.46 -7.25 -11.01
C VAL A 19 2.96 -7.47 -11.06
N SER A 20 2.36 -7.11 -12.19
CA SER A 20 0.95 -7.36 -12.49
C SER A 20 0.80 -8.46 -13.54
N THR A 21 -0.12 -9.38 -13.29
CA THR A 21 -0.48 -10.47 -14.19
C THR A 21 -1.97 -10.42 -14.48
N LEU A 22 -2.33 -10.49 -15.77
CA LEU A 22 -3.71 -10.57 -16.23
C LEU A 22 -4.05 -12.05 -16.45
N GLY A 23 -5.14 -12.50 -15.89
CA GLY A 23 -5.63 -13.87 -16.01
C GLY A 23 -7.05 -13.93 -16.57
N THR A 24 -7.56 -15.13 -16.71
CA THR A 24 -8.93 -15.41 -17.10
C THR A 24 -9.82 -15.59 -15.86
N ALA A 25 -11.14 -15.75 -16.06
CA ALA A 25 -12.05 -16.07 -14.97
C ALA A 25 -11.73 -17.41 -14.25
N ARG A 26 -10.96 -18.31 -14.88
CA ARG A 26 -10.51 -19.56 -14.25
C ARG A 26 -9.39 -19.34 -13.23
N ASP A 27 -8.68 -18.21 -13.34
CA ASP A 27 -7.57 -17.84 -12.48
C ASP A 27 -8.02 -17.03 -11.24
N GLU A 28 -9.33 -16.77 -11.11
CA GLU A 28 -9.92 -16.13 -9.93
C GLU A 28 -9.71 -16.98 -8.69
N GLN A 29 -9.41 -16.31 -7.58
CA GLN A 29 -9.27 -16.99 -6.29
C GLN A 29 -10.66 -17.38 -5.76
N ILE A 30 -10.83 -18.64 -5.42
CA ILE A 30 -12.02 -19.11 -4.71
C ILE A 30 -11.81 -18.86 -3.22
N ILE A 31 -12.71 -18.13 -2.61
CA ILE A 31 -12.73 -17.86 -1.17
C ILE A 31 -13.90 -18.63 -0.57
N ASP A 32 -13.57 -19.61 0.28
CA ASP A 32 -14.56 -20.33 1.08
C ASP A 32 -14.65 -19.64 2.46
N ALA A 33 -15.71 -18.88 2.64
CA ALA A 33 -15.97 -18.10 3.84
C ALA A 33 -17.20 -18.63 4.59
N ILE A 34 -17.36 -18.23 5.85
CA ILE A 34 -18.52 -18.64 6.67
C ILE A 34 -19.83 -18.20 6.03
N GLU A 35 -19.83 -17.04 5.34
CA GLU A 35 -20.98 -16.47 4.65
C GLU A 35 -21.27 -17.15 3.31
N GLY A 36 -20.38 -18.03 2.84
CA GLY A 36 -20.49 -18.74 1.57
C GLY A 36 -19.25 -18.59 0.69
N GLU A 37 -19.22 -19.38 -0.38
CA GLU A 37 -18.14 -19.32 -1.38
C GLU A 37 -18.34 -18.14 -2.32
N TYR A 38 -17.25 -17.40 -2.58
CA TYR A 38 -17.23 -16.37 -3.62
C TYR A 38 -15.90 -16.36 -4.38
N ARG A 39 -15.89 -15.72 -5.56
CA ARG A 39 -14.70 -15.58 -6.39
C ARG A 39 -14.15 -14.17 -6.30
N ASP A 40 -12.85 -14.09 -6.10
CA ASP A 40 -12.10 -12.83 -6.03
C ASP A 40 -11.27 -12.66 -7.32
N HIS A 41 -11.60 -11.65 -8.10
CA HIS A 41 -10.95 -11.35 -9.38
C HIS A 41 -9.72 -10.45 -9.24
N PHE A 42 -9.50 -9.86 -8.06
CA PHE A 42 -8.31 -9.04 -7.78
C PHE A 42 -7.54 -9.60 -6.60
N MET A 43 -6.36 -10.09 -6.86
CA MET A 43 -5.44 -10.62 -5.86
C MET A 43 -4.23 -9.70 -5.70
N LEU A 44 -3.85 -9.40 -4.47
CA LEU A 44 -2.60 -8.71 -4.18
C LEU A 44 -1.83 -9.47 -3.10
N HIS A 45 -0.61 -9.86 -3.45
CA HIS A 45 0.32 -10.58 -2.58
C HIS A 45 1.52 -9.71 -2.27
N TYR A 46 1.82 -9.59 -0.99
CA TYR A 46 2.93 -8.81 -0.47
C TYR A 46 3.93 -9.74 0.18
N ASN A 47 5.18 -9.65 -0.24
CA ASN A 47 6.28 -10.46 0.28
C ASN A 47 7.38 -9.54 0.82
N MET A 48 7.78 -9.77 2.06
CA MET A 48 8.87 -9.06 2.73
C MET A 48 9.87 -10.08 3.26
N PRO A 49 10.81 -10.52 2.41
CA PRO A 49 11.83 -11.47 2.82
C PRO A 49 12.79 -10.84 3.84
N PRO A 50 13.47 -11.66 4.67
CA PRO A 50 14.38 -11.16 5.71
C PRO A 50 15.46 -10.22 5.19
N TYR A 51 15.98 -10.48 4.00
CA TYR A 51 17.02 -9.63 3.42
C TYR A 51 16.58 -8.17 3.16
N ALA A 52 15.27 -7.93 3.03
CA ALA A 52 14.75 -6.57 2.81
C ALA A 52 15.05 -5.62 3.99
N THR A 53 15.26 -6.16 5.18
CA THR A 53 15.69 -5.44 6.38
C THR A 53 17.12 -5.77 6.79
N GLY A 54 17.90 -6.42 5.92
CA GLY A 54 19.28 -6.83 6.21
C GLY A 54 19.39 -8.01 7.18
N GLU A 55 18.29 -8.71 7.45
CA GLU A 55 18.26 -9.84 8.38
C GLU A 55 18.60 -11.16 7.68
N ALA A 56 19.36 -12.03 8.37
CA ALA A 56 19.51 -13.42 7.98
C ALA A 56 18.31 -14.24 8.51
N GLY A 57 17.55 -14.86 7.63
CA GLY A 57 16.37 -15.62 8.02
C GLY A 57 15.93 -16.61 6.96
N ARG A 58 15.02 -17.50 7.34
CA ARG A 58 14.42 -18.46 6.40
C ARG A 58 13.31 -17.80 5.61
N PHE A 59 13.27 -18.05 4.31
CA PHE A 59 12.07 -17.84 3.51
C PHE A 59 10.99 -18.82 3.98
N GLY A 60 9.81 -18.30 4.24
CA GLY A 60 8.68 -19.09 4.72
C GLY A 60 7.35 -18.59 4.17
N MET A 61 6.28 -19.14 4.71
CA MET A 61 4.92 -18.65 4.41
C MET A 61 4.75 -17.22 4.92
N PRO A 62 3.98 -16.37 4.21
CA PRO A 62 3.68 -15.02 4.67
C PRO A 62 3.10 -15.01 6.09
N LYS A 63 3.65 -14.18 6.95
CA LYS A 63 3.19 -13.97 8.32
C LYS A 63 1.96 -13.04 8.33
N ARG A 64 1.30 -12.94 9.48
CA ARG A 64 0.11 -12.07 9.66
C ARG A 64 0.36 -10.62 9.26
N ARG A 65 1.56 -10.09 9.54
CA ARG A 65 1.97 -8.72 9.18
C ARG A 65 2.00 -8.55 7.66
N GLU A 66 2.57 -9.49 6.93
CA GLU A 66 2.65 -9.45 5.46
C GLU A 66 1.25 -9.55 4.83
N ILE A 67 0.40 -10.43 5.36
CA ILE A 67 -1.00 -10.54 4.93
C ILE A 67 -1.76 -9.22 5.19
N GLY A 68 -1.56 -8.59 6.34
CA GLY A 68 -2.16 -7.31 6.69
C GLY A 68 -1.73 -6.17 5.75
N HIS A 69 -0.42 -6.09 5.45
CA HIS A 69 0.12 -5.11 4.50
C HIS A 69 -0.43 -5.33 3.08
N GLY A 70 -0.49 -6.58 2.63
CA GLY A 70 -1.08 -6.92 1.34
C GLY A 70 -2.56 -6.54 1.26
N ARG A 71 -3.34 -6.80 2.32
CA ARG A 71 -4.76 -6.41 2.40
C ARG A 71 -4.97 -4.91 2.37
N LEU A 72 -4.10 -4.13 3.04
CA LEU A 72 -4.15 -2.68 3.00
C LEU A 72 -3.90 -2.15 1.59
N ALA A 73 -2.84 -2.62 0.93
CA ALA A 73 -2.51 -2.25 -0.44
C ALA A 73 -3.62 -2.68 -1.43
N LYS A 74 -4.15 -3.88 -1.29
CA LYS A 74 -5.30 -4.36 -2.08
C LYS A 74 -6.51 -3.43 -1.95
N ARG A 75 -6.90 -3.09 -0.74
CA ARG A 75 -8.04 -2.20 -0.46
C ARG A 75 -7.83 -0.81 -1.06
N ALA A 76 -6.60 -0.29 -0.98
CA ALA A 76 -6.27 1.02 -1.54
C ALA A 76 -6.48 1.07 -3.06
N LEU A 77 -6.11 0.01 -3.78
CA LEU A 77 -6.20 -0.07 -5.24
C LEU A 77 -7.59 -0.51 -5.72
N LEU A 78 -8.29 -1.34 -4.96
CA LEU A 78 -9.61 -1.88 -5.33
C LEU A 78 -10.62 -0.79 -5.66
N ALA A 79 -10.55 0.35 -4.96
CA ALA A 79 -11.46 1.48 -5.15
C ALA A 79 -11.36 2.13 -6.54
N VAL A 80 -10.24 1.97 -7.23
CA VAL A 80 -9.97 2.59 -8.54
C VAL A 80 -9.91 1.59 -9.69
N LEU A 81 -10.07 0.31 -9.41
CA LEU A 81 -10.13 -0.71 -10.47
C LEU A 81 -11.39 -0.54 -11.32
N PRO A 82 -11.31 -0.88 -12.62
CA PRO A 82 -12.48 -1.01 -13.46
C PRO A 82 -13.40 -2.14 -12.94
N SER A 83 -14.67 -2.09 -13.29
CA SER A 83 -15.56 -3.21 -13.03
C SER A 83 -15.20 -4.42 -13.92
N LYS A 84 -15.70 -5.60 -13.56
CA LYS A 84 -15.45 -6.83 -14.35
C LYS A 84 -16.06 -6.75 -15.75
N GLU A 85 -17.12 -6.00 -15.91
CA GLU A 85 -17.78 -5.75 -17.20
C GLU A 85 -16.95 -4.81 -18.08
N GLU A 86 -16.26 -3.84 -17.48
CA GLU A 86 -15.38 -2.91 -18.19
C GLU A 86 -14.04 -3.54 -18.55
N PHE A 87 -13.53 -4.46 -17.69
CA PHE A 87 -12.24 -5.11 -17.88
C PHE A 87 -12.32 -6.57 -17.41
N GLY A 88 -12.59 -7.47 -18.34
CA GLY A 88 -12.95 -8.87 -18.09
C GLY A 88 -11.81 -9.79 -17.60
N TYR A 89 -10.62 -9.26 -17.29
CA TYR A 89 -9.50 -10.04 -16.78
C TYR A 89 -9.51 -10.10 -15.25
N SER A 90 -9.08 -11.24 -14.71
CA SER A 90 -8.66 -11.32 -13.32
C SER A 90 -7.26 -10.73 -13.18
N LEU A 91 -7.02 -10.06 -12.07
CA LEU A 91 -5.79 -9.30 -11.81
C LEU A 91 -5.04 -9.93 -10.64
N ARG A 92 -3.75 -10.18 -10.82
CA ARG A 92 -2.86 -10.57 -9.72
C ARG A 92 -1.69 -9.61 -9.66
N VAL A 93 -1.55 -8.92 -8.56
CA VAL A 93 -0.41 -8.06 -8.25
C VAL A 93 0.46 -8.74 -7.20
N VAL A 94 1.75 -8.85 -7.45
CA VAL A 94 2.73 -9.36 -6.49
C VAL A 94 3.74 -8.26 -6.22
N SER A 95 3.87 -7.87 -4.96
CA SER A 95 4.83 -6.89 -4.49
C SER A 95 5.94 -7.58 -3.72
N GLU A 96 7.14 -7.59 -4.30
CA GLU A 96 8.37 -8.09 -3.67
C GLU A 96 9.13 -6.91 -3.09
N ILE A 97 9.26 -6.87 -1.77
CA ILE A 97 10.05 -5.84 -1.10
C ILE A 97 11.51 -6.23 -1.13
N THR A 98 12.33 -5.44 -1.81
CA THR A 98 13.76 -5.70 -1.97
C THR A 98 14.61 -4.98 -0.92
N GLU A 99 14.12 -3.85 -0.41
CA GLU A 99 14.74 -3.07 0.65
C GLU A 99 13.65 -2.32 1.43
N SER A 100 13.81 -2.17 2.75
CA SER A 100 12.81 -1.51 3.60
C SER A 100 13.42 -0.75 4.76
N ASN A 101 13.24 0.57 4.73
CA ASN A 101 13.42 1.47 5.86
C ASN A 101 12.28 2.51 5.85
N GLY A 102 11.12 2.11 6.36
CA GLY A 102 9.89 2.89 6.33
C GLY A 102 8.72 2.07 5.81
N SER A 103 7.71 2.71 5.21
CA SER A 103 6.48 2.05 4.82
C SER A 103 6.57 1.31 3.48
N SER A 104 6.94 0.05 3.53
CA SER A 104 6.91 -0.86 2.37
C SER A 104 5.49 -1.16 1.86
N SER A 105 4.46 -1.10 2.72
CA SER A 105 3.06 -1.23 2.27
C SER A 105 2.61 -0.07 1.40
N MET A 106 3.06 1.15 1.68
CA MET A 106 2.74 2.31 0.85
C MET A 106 3.57 2.31 -0.45
N ALA A 107 4.80 1.81 -0.42
CA ALA A 107 5.57 1.51 -1.63
C ALA A 107 4.84 0.48 -2.52
N SER A 108 4.21 -0.54 -1.91
CA SER A 108 3.39 -1.52 -2.64
C SER A 108 2.12 -0.93 -3.25
N VAL A 109 1.52 0.07 -2.62
CA VAL A 109 0.38 0.82 -3.19
C VAL A 109 0.82 1.59 -4.44
N CYS A 110 1.89 2.37 -4.33
CA CYS A 110 2.41 3.17 -5.45
C CYS A 110 2.90 2.28 -6.60
N GLY A 111 3.74 1.29 -6.28
CA GLY A 111 4.25 0.33 -7.27
C GLY A 111 3.15 -0.52 -7.89
N GLY A 112 2.13 -0.91 -7.11
CA GLY A 112 0.96 -1.64 -7.61
C GLY A 112 0.12 -0.83 -8.58
N CYS A 113 -0.09 0.46 -8.29
CA CYS A 113 -0.74 1.38 -9.21
C CYS A 113 0.02 1.49 -10.53
N LEU A 114 1.34 1.70 -10.47
CA LEU A 114 2.20 1.80 -11.66
C LEU A 114 2.23 0.48 -12.46
N ALA A 115 2.35 -0.67 -11.80
CA ALA A 115 2.37 -1.97 -12.45
C ALA A 115 1.03 -2.32 -13.14
N LEU A 116 -0.10 -1.91 -12.58
CA LEU A 116 -1.41 -2.03 -13.20
C LEU A 116 -1.54 -1.12 -14.42
N MET A 117 -1.01 0.11 -14.35
CA MET A 117 -0.96 1.03 -15.48
C MET A 117 -0.09 0.48 -16.62
N ASP A 118 1.09 -0.04 -16.30
CA ASP A 118 2.00 -0.67 -17.28
C ASP A 118 1.36 -1.91 -17.93
N ALA A 119 0.50 -2.64 -17.21
CA ALA A 119 -0.29 -3.73 -17.74
C ALA A 119 -1.47 -3.28 -18.62
N GLY A 120 -1.72 -1.98 -18.77
CA GLY A 120 -2.82 -1.43 -19.55
C GLY A 120 -4.19 -1.53 -18.86
N VAL A 121 -4.23 -1.72 -17.54
CA VAL A 121 -5.49 -1.73 -16.79
C VAL A 121 -6.07 -0.31 -16.75
N PRO A 122 -7.32 -0.09 -17.20
CA PRO A 122 -7.95 1.24 -17.22
C PRO A 122 -8.39 1.66 -15.81
N LEU A 123 -7.43 2.09 -14.99
CA LEU A 123 -7.71 2.58 -13.64
C LEU A 123 -8.55 3.86 -13.70
N LYS A 124 -9.57 3.98 -12.83
CA LYS A 124 -10.42 5.16 -12.71
C LYS A 124 -9.65 6.40 -12.23
N ALA A 125 -8.61 6.19 -11.44
CA ALA A 125 -7.69 7.22 -10.96
C ALA A 125 -6.37 6.60 -10.52
N HIS A 126 -5.31 7.38 -10.47
CA HIS A 126 -4.04 6.96 -9.88
C HIS A 126 -4.12 7.05 -8.35
N VAL A 127 -3.47 6.11 -7.67
CA VAL A 127 -3.42 6.04 -6.20
C VAL A 127 -1.99 6.07 -5.73
N ALA A 128 -1.70 6.94 -4.78
CA ALA A 128 -0.45 6.96 -4.03
C ALA A 128 -0.71 6.73 -2.55
N GLY A 129 0.29 6.28 -1.83
CA GLY A 129 0.24 6.06 -0.39
C GLY A 129 1.40 6.74 0.32
N ILE A 130 1.16 7.18 1.55
CA ILE A 130 2.13 7.81 2.43
C ILE A 130 1.98 7.28 3.87
N ALA A 131 3.08 7.15 4.58
CA ALA A 131 3.11 6.85 6.01
C ALA A 131 3.41 8.11 6.79
N MET A 132 2.58 8.40 7.76
CA MET A 132 2.64 9.55 8.64
C MET A 132 2.91 9.10 10.07
N GLY A 133 3.56 9.94 10.85
CA GLY A 133 3.81 9.73 12.26
C GLY A 133 3.36 10.90 13.12
N LEU A 134 3.27 10.67 14.42
CA LEU A 134 2.99 11.68 15.42
C LEU A 134 3.99 11.53 16.57
N ILE A 135 4.52 12.65 17.03
CA ILE A 135 5.22 12.76 18.31
C ILE A 135 4.47 13.78 19.16
N LYS A 136 4.16 13.41 20.40
CA LYS A 136 3.41 14.24 21.35
C LYS A 136 4.16 14.30 22.68
N ASP A 137 4.47 15.52 23.11
CA ASP A 137 5.10 15.80 24.41
C ASP A 137 4.27 16.83 25.17
N GLY A 138 3.57 16.37 26.20
CA GLY A 138 2.65 17.20 26.98
C GLY A 138 1.57 17.83 26.11
N GLY A 139 1.57 19.16 26.03
CA GLY A 139 0.63 19.91 25.18
C GLY A 139 1.12 20.20 23.77
N ARG A 140 2.35 19.80 23.41
CA ARG A 140 2.94 20.01 22.09
C ARG A 140 2.87 18.74 21.27
N PHE A 141 2.76 18.88 19.96
CA PHE A 141 2.80 17.76 19.04
C PHE A 141 3.48 18.13 17.70
N ALA A 142 4.01 17.15 17.02
CA ALA A 142 4.54 17.26 15.67
C ALA A 142 4.02 16.10 14.82
N VAL A 143 3.50 16.42 13.64
CA VAL A 143 3.14 15.44 12.63
C VAL A 143 4.32 15.26 11.69
N LEU A 144 4.75 14.01 11.51
CA LEU A 144 5.85 13.63 10.63
C LEU A 144 5.29 13.09 9.32
N THR A 145 5.88 13.51 8.20
CA THR A 145 5.52 13.01 6.87
C THR A 145 6.59 12.06 6.36
N ASP A 146 6.16 10.92 5.81
CA ASP A 146 7.04 9.93 5.18
C ASP A 146 8.06 9.35 6.16
N ILE A 147 7.55 8.76 7.22
CA ILE A 147 8.35 8.28 8.35
C ILE A 147 9.25 7.11 7.99
N LEU A 148 10.44 7.09 8.59
CA LEU A 148 11.38 5.98 8.61
C LEU A 148 10.99 4.92 9.65
N GLY A 149 11.68 3.78 9.63
CA GLY A 149 11.44 2.68 10.56
C GLY A 149 11.61 3.08 12.03
N ASP A 150 12.63 3.86 12.35
CA ASP A 150 12.86 4.35 13.71
C ASP A 150 11.78 5.34 14.17
N GLU A 151 11.31 6.20 13.27
CA GLU A 151 10.22 7.16 13.54
C GLU A 151 8.89 6.45 13.75
N ASP A 152 8.64 5.34 13.03
CA ASP A 152 7.50 4.44 13.25
C ASP A 152 7.59 3.78 14.64
N HIS A 153 8.77 3.26 14.99
CA HIS A 153 8.96 2.54 16.25
C HIS A 153 8.87 3.45 17.49
N LEU A 154 9.45 4.63 17.43
CA LEU A 154 9.55 5.58 18.54
C LEU A 154 8.38 6.56 18.62
N GLY A 155 7.59 6.70 17.57
CA GLY A 155 6.46 7.62 17.50
C GLY A 155 5.27 7.20 18.36
N ASP A 156 4.41 8.15 18.69
CA ASP A 156 3.21 7.97 19.51
C ASP A 156 2.00 7.47 18.69
N MET A 157 2.03 7.67 17.41
CA MET A 157 1.07 7.17 16.43
C MET A 157 1.75 7.04 15.08
N ASP A 158 1.43 6.00 14.34
CA ASP A 158 1.64 5.93 12.90
C ASP A 158 0.31 5.73 12.18
N PHE A 159 0.19 6.30 11.00
CA PHE A 159 -0.94 6.03 10.13
C PHE A 159 -0.54 6.08 8.67
N LYS A 160 -1.16 5.22 7.91
CA LYS A 160 -0.92 5.04 6.49
C LYS A 160 -2.15 5.50 5.74
N VAL A 161 -1.97 6.41 4.81
CA VAL A 161 -3.05 6.98 4.02
C VAL A 161 -2.77 6.75 2.55
N ALA A 162 -3.66 6.05 1.88
CA ALA A 162 -3.64 5.88 0.44
C ALA A 162 -4.86 6.56 -0.20
N GLY A 163 -4.68 7.08 -1.41
CA GLY A 163 -5.79 7.70 -2.13
C GLY A 163 -5.37 8.35 -3.44
N SER A 164 -6.39 8.75 -4.17
CA SER A 164 -6.29 9.51 -5.42
C SER A 164 -6.31 11.03 -5.15
N GLU A 165 -6.32 11.80 -6.23
CA GLU A 165 -6.58 13.26 -6.16
C GLU A 165 -7.96 13.57 -5.57
N ALA A 166 -8.95 12.72 -5.85
CA ALA A 166 -10.33 12.91 -5.41
C ALA A 166 -10.56 12.62 -3.92
N GLY A 167 -9.76 11.70 -3.33
CA GLY A 167 -9.96 11.34 -1.92
C GLY A 167 -9.16 10.12 -1.47
N ILE A 168 -9.39 9.75 -0.21
CA ILE A 168 -8.74 8.62 0.46
C ILE A 168 -9.45 7.33 0.05
N THR A 169 -8.68 6.32 -0.35
CA THR A 169 -9.17 4.98 -0.69
C THR A 169 -8.90 3.94 0.41
N ALA A 170 -7.86 4.16 1.21
CA ALA A 170 -7.58 3.32 2.38
C ALA A 170 -6.84 4.11 3.46
N LEU A 171 -7.12 3.76 4.70
CA LEU A 171 -6.45 4.30 5.89
C LEU A 171 -6.24 3.16 6.90
N GLN A 172 -5.05 3.13 7.48
CA GLN A 172 -4.73 2.31 8.65
C GLN A 172 -4.02 3.18 9.67
N MET A 173 -4.39 3.05 10.92
CA MET A 173 -3.83 3.82 12.02
C MET A 173 -3.49 2.90 13.18
N ASP A 174 -2.32 3.13 13.79
CA ASP A 174 -1.90 2.52 15.04
C ASP A 174 -1.59 3.63 16.06
N ILE A 175 -2.36 3.68 17.14
CA ILE A 175 -2.24 4.67 18.21
C ILE A 175 -1.62 4.00 19.42
N LYS A 176 -0.44 4.47 19.84
CA LYS A 176 0.34 3.92 20.96
C LYS A 176 0.14 4.70 22.27
N ILE A 177 -0.67 5.77 22.24
CA ILE A 177 -1.02 6.64 23.38
C ILE A 177 -2.53 6.59 23.66
N GLN A 178 -3.01 7.24 24.73
CA GLN A 178 -4.41 7.19 25.16
C GLN A 178 -5.43 7.77 24.17
N GLY A 179 -4.96 8.41 23.11
CA GLY A 179 -5.80 8.94 22.05
C GLY A 179 -5.24 10.22 21.44
N ILE A 180 -5.87 10.61 20.35
CA ILE A 180 -5.54 11.83 19.60
C ILE A 180 -6.78 12.71 19.50
N THR A 181 -6.56 14.00 19.39
CA THR A 181 -7.66 14.97 19.22
C THR A 181 -8.09 15.05 17.75
N LYS A 182 -9.30 15.53 17.52
CA LYS A 182 -9.80 15.81 16.17
C LYS A 182 -8.89 16.80 15.43
N GLU A 183 -8.35 17.79 16.13
CA GLU A 183 -7.41 18.78 15.58
C GLU A 183 -6.14 18.14 15.06
N ILE A 184 -5.50 17.27 15.85
CA ILE A 184 -4.29 16.52 15.44
C ILE A 184 -4.60 15.70 14.18
N MET A 185 -5.73 14.99 14.15
CA MET A 185 -6.11 14.17 13.00
C MET A 185 -6.36 15.02 11.76
N GLN A 186 -6.97 16.18 11.90
CA GLN A 186 -7.23 17.08 10.78
C GLN A 186 -5.93 17.60 10.16
N ILE A 187 -4.99 18.05 10.98
CA ILE A 187 -3.65 18.48 10.53
C ILE A 187 -2.91 17.33 9.85
N ALA A 188 -2.95 16.14 10.45
CA ALA A 188 -2.28 14.96 9.93
C ALA A 188 -2.83 14.53 8.56
N LEU A 189 -4.14 14.56 8.37
CA LEU A 189 -4.78 14.22 7.09
C LEU A 189 -4.51 15.26 6.00
N GLU A 190 -4.47 16.56 6.35
CA GLU A 190 -4.11 17.62 5.40
C GLU A 190 -2.66 17.46 4.92
N GLN A 191 -1.73 17.28 5.85
CA GLN A 191 -0.31 17.04 5.53
C GLN A 191 -0.11 15.76 4.72
N ALA A 192 -0.86 14.69 5.03
CA ALA A 192 -0.87 13.46 4.24
C ALA A 192 -1.42 13.65 2.83
N LYS A 193 -2.39 14.56 2.64
CA LYS A 193 -2.91 14.92 1.33
C LYS A 193 -1.84 15.61 0.49
N GLU A 194 -1.14 16.60 1.02
CA GLU A 194 -0.05 17.29 0.33
C GLU A 194 1.02 16.31 -0.13
N ALA A 195 1.46 15.41 0.75
CA ALA A 195 2.44 14.38 0.44
C ALA A 195 1.97 13.42 -0.66
N ARG A 196 0.72 12.94 -0.60
CA ARG A 196 0.15 12.09 -1.65
C ARG A 196 0.08 12.80 -3.00
N MET A 197 -0.32 14.07 -3.01
CA MET A 197 -0.35 14.86 -4.25
C MET A 197 1.02 15.02 -4.87
N HIS A 198 2.07 15.21 -4.05
CA HIS A 198 3.45 15.23 -4.51
C HIS A 198 3.86 13.91 -5.17
N ILE A 199 3.57 12.77 -4.50
CA ILE A 199 3.88 11.44 -5.03
C ILE A 199 3.10 11.17 -6.33
N LEU A 200 1.81 11.49 -6.37
CA LEU A 200 0.99 11.36 -7.58
C LEU A 200 1.56 12.16 -8.75
N GLY A 201 2.09 13.35 -8.49
CA GLY A 201 2.82 14.14 -9.49
C GLY A 201 4.02 13.39 -10.05
N LYS A 202 4.86 12.83 -9.19
CA LYS A 202 6.04 12.02 -9.60
C LYS A 202 5.67 10.73 -10.35
N MET A 203 4.53 10.12 -10.03
CA MET A 203 4.05 8.92 -10.72
C MET A 203 3.50 9.21 -12.13
N LYS A 204 3.19 10.46 -12.45
CA LYS A 204 2.71 10.88 -13.77
C LYS A 204 3.86 11.18 -14.77
N ASP A 205 5.05 11.52 -14.27
CA ASP A 205 6.26 11.77 -15.04
C ASP A 205 6.86 10.48 -15.59
#